data_238d7d66cac779303d9b006f4d86cf65
#
_entry.id   238d7d66cac779303d9b006f4d86cf65
#
_cell.length_a   1.000
_cell.length_b   1.000
_cell.length_c   1.000
_cell.angle_alpha   90.00
_cell.angle_beta   90.00
_cell.angle_gamma   90.00
#
_symmetry.space_group_name_H-M   'P 1'
#
loop_
_entity.id
_entity.type
_entity.pdbx_description
1 polymer ?
#
loop_
_entity_poly.entity_id
_entity_poly.type
_entity_poly.pdbx_seq_one_letter_code
_entity_poly.pdbx_strand_id
1 'polypeptide(L)'
;MKVVVISGSPRKNAKTQVLMKYVYDYTKSKNKDTTLINLSDGQIECYKGPDEEYNETTNTAAKDIMDADVWLIGTPIYNSFFSSALKNLFEYIFPSEFENG
;
A
#
# COMPACT_ATOMS: atom_id res chain seq x y z
N MET A 1 9.58 15.21 -6.27
CA MET A 1 8.53 14.26 -6.65
C MET A 1 8.33 13.27 -5.52
N LYS A 2 7.12 13.04 -5.12
CA LYS A 2 6.81 12.09 -4.05
C LYS A 2 6.48 10.73 -4.63
N VAL A 3 7.23 9.71 -4.21
CA VAL A 3 7.05 8.32 -4.67
C VAL A 3 6.65 7.45 -3.50
N VAL A 4 5.62 6.63 -3.69
CA VAL A 4 5.22 5.63 -2.71
C VAL A 4 5.46 4.25 -3.31
N VAL A 5 6.20 3.42 -2.58
CA VAL A 5 6.46 2.03 -2.93
C VAL A 5 5.58 1.16 -2.03
N ILE A 6 4.76 0.31 -2.62
CA ILE A 6 3.81 -0.52 -1.88
C ILE A 6 4.13 -1.98 -2.07
N SER A 7 4.45 -2.66 -0.97
CA SER A 7 4.60 -4.11 -0.95
C SER A 7 3.24 -4.70 -0.56
N GLY A 8 2.55 -5.27 -1.54
CA GLY A 8 1.15 -5.68 -1.39
C GLY A 8 0.92 -7.09 -0.86
N SER A 9 1.98 -7.78 -0.45
CA SER A 9 1.82 -9.13 0.10
C SER A 9 1.50 -9.05 1.60
N PRO A 10 0.46 -9.75 2.06
CA PRO A 10 0.16 -9.83 3.49
C PRO A 10 1.09 -10.78 4.25
N ARG A 11 1.88 -11.59 3.54
CA ARG A 11 2.75 -12.59 4.13
C ARG A 11 4.12 -12.00 4.43
N LYS A 12 4.62 -12.26 5.65
CA LYS A 12 5.99 -11.89 6.03
C LYS A 12 6.99 -12.73 5.23
N ASN A 13 8.11 -12.12 4.91
CA ASN A 13 9.22 -12.77 4.18
C ASN A 13 8.81 -13.30 2.80
N ALA A 14 7.74 -12.76 2.22
CA ALA A 14 7.35 -13.09 0.86
C ALA A 14 8.36 -12.52 -0.14
N LYS A 15 8.46 -13.18 -1.29
CA LYS A 15 9.34 -12.70 -2.36
C LYS A 15 8.99 -11.28 -2.80
N THR A 16 7.70 -10.96 -2.82
CA THR A 16 7.23 -9.61 -3.13
C THR A 16 7.80 -8.59 -2.16
N GLN A 17 7.81 -8.91 -0.86
CA GLN A 17 8.34 -8.00 0.15
C GLN A 17 9.82 -7.75 -0.06
N VAL A 18 10.60 -8.78 -0.35
CA VAL A 18 12.04 -8.65 -0.60
C VAL A 18 12.27 -7.79 -1.85
N LEU A 19 11.54 -8.07 -2.93
CA LEU A 19 11.67 -7.31 -4.17
C LEU A 19 11.31 -5.84 -3.95
N MET A 20 10.21 -5.56 -3.27
CA MET A 20 9.76 -4.19 -3.10
C MET A 20 10.66 -3.40 -2.14
N LYS A 21 11.30 -4.07 -1.18
CA LYS A 21 12.33 -3.43 -0.36
C LYS A 21 13.53 -3.02 -1.21
N TYR A 22 13.92 -3.86 -2.15
CA TYR A 22 14.99 -3.52 -3.09
C TYR A 22 14.60 -2.33 -3.97
N VAL A 23 13.37 -2.34 -4.49
CA VAL A 23 12.83 -1.23 -5.29
C VAL A 23 12.83 0.05 -4.47
N TYR A 24 12.40 -0.04 -3.21
CA TYR A 24 12.38 1.11 -2.31
C TYR A 24 13.79 1.67 -2.10
N ASP A 25 14.76 0.81 -1.78
CA ASP A 25 16.12 1.26 -1.52
C ASP A 25 16.73 1.94 -2.74
N TYR A 26 16.53 1.36 -3.92
CA TYR A 26 17.02 1.96 -5.17
C TYR A 26 16.35 3.31 -5.44
N THR A 27 15.02 3.36 -5.33
CA THR A 27 14.27 4.58 -5.60
C THR A 27 14.63 5.67 -4.61
N LYS A 28 14.78 5.32 -3.34
CA LYS A 28 15.15 6.26 -2.29
C LYS A 28 16.53 6.87 -2.56
N SER A 29 17.45 6.10 -3.12
CA SER A 29 18.79 6.60 -3.46
C SER A 29 18.75 7.66 -4.55
N LYS A 30 17.73 7.64 -5.40
CA LYS A 30 17.56 8.59 -6.50
C LYS A 30 16.59 9.72 -6.15
N ASN A 31 15.64 9.45 -5.28
CA ASN A 31 14.61 10.41 -4.89
C ASN A 31 14.36 10.26 -3.39
N LYS A 32 14.83 11.23 -2.62
CA LYS A 32 14.77 11.18 -1.15
C LYS A 32 13.33 11.18 -0.62
N ASP A 33 12.38 11.71 -1.40
CA ASP A 33 10.98 11.72 -1.01
C ASP A 33 10.27 10.44 -1.44
N THR A 34 10.79 9.33 -0.96
CA THR A 34 10.27 7.99 -1.25
C THR A 34 9.87 7.32 0.06
N THR A 35 8.66 6.75 0.09
CA THR A 35 8.09 6.08 1.26
C THR A 35 7.75 4.64 0.91
N LEU A 36 7.97 3.73 1.85
CA LEU A 36 7.59 2.32 1.69
C LEU A 36 6.39 2.03 2.58
N ILE A 37 5.36 1.42 1.97
CA ILE A 37 4.21 0.88 2.71
C ILE A 37 4.25 -0.63 2.56
N ASN A 38 4.38 -1.33 3.68
CA ASN A 38 4.50 -2.80 3.70
C ASN A 38 3.26 -3.39 4.37
N LEU A 39 2.43 -4.05 3.57
CA LEU A 39 1.16 -4.59 4.06
C LEU A 39 1.30 -5.85 4.90
N SER A 40 2.50 -6.45 4.93
CA SER A 40 2.73 -7.63 5.78
C SER A 40 2.82 -7.29 7.27
N ASP A 41 2.94 -6.02 7.61
CA ASP A 41 3.07 -5.60 9.01
C ASP A 41 1.76 -5.67 9.78
N GLY A 42 0.62 -5.80 9.09
CA GLY A 42 -0.68 -5.87 9.74
C GLY A 42 -1.09 -4.57 10.41
N GLN A 43 -0.46 -3.46 10.05
CA GLN A 43 -0.70 -2.16 10.68
C GLN A 43 -1.88 -1.41 10.07
N ILE A 44 -2.28 -1.78 8.86
CA ILE A 44 -3.38 -1.12 8.16
C ILE A 44 -4.69 -1.79 8.57
N GLU A 45 -5.60 -1.01 9.14
CA GLU A 45 -6.89 -1.55 9.59
C GLU A 45 -7.79 -1.88 8.40
N CYS A 46 -8.75 -2.79 8.62
CA CYS A 46 -9.79 -3.04 7.63
C CYS A 46 -10.63 -1.79 7.44
N TYR A 47 -10.92 -1.46 6.20
CA TYR A 47 -11.74 -0.30 5.88
C TYR A 47 -13.17 -0.50 6.40
N LYS A 48 -13.69 0.48 7.13
CA LYS A 48 -15.02 0.43 7.77
C LYS A 48 -15.93 1.53 7.29
N GLY A 49 -15.48 2.36 6.37
CA GLY A 49 -16.26 3.46 5.86
C GLY A 49 -15.56 4.81 6.04
N PRO A 50 -16.10 5.86 5.40
CA PRO A 50 -15.41 7.16 5.36
C PRO A 50 -15.45 7.94 6.66
N ASP A 51 -16.42 7.68 7.54
CA ASP A 51 -16.59 8.46 8.75
C ASP A 51 -16.07 7.77 10.01
N GLU A 52 -15.30 6.70 9.83
CA GLU A 52 -14.75 5.94 10.95
C GLU A 52 -13.35 6.46 11.32
N GLU A 53 -12.97 6.20 12.57
CA GLU A 53 -11.64 6.53 13.05
C GLU A 53 -10.69 5.37 12.78
N TYR A 54 -9.46 5.69 12.35
CA TYR A 54 -8.42 4.71 12.07
C TYR A 54 -7.15 5.06 12.81
N ASN A 55 -6.27 4.08 12.98
CA ASN A 55 -5.01 4.33 13.65
C ASN A 55 -4.12 5.26 12.81
N GLU A 56 -3.08 5.79 13.44
CA GLU A 56 -2.18 6.76 12.81
C GLU A 56 -1.47 6.16 11.59
N THR A 57 -1.05 4.89 11.68
CA THR A 57 -0.37 4.22 10.58
C THR A 57 -1.28 4.13 9.34
N THR A 58 -2.54 3.78 9.54
CA THR A 58 -3.52 3.70 8.45
C THR A 58 -3.76 5.06 7.82
N ASN A 59 -3.98 6.08 8.65
CA ASN A 59 -4.22 7.45 8.16
C ASN A 59 -3.01 7.98 7.41
N THR A 60 -1.82 7.75 7.92
CA THR A 60 -0.57 8.20 7.28
C THR A 60 -0.38 7.52 5.94
N ALA A 61 -0.61 6.20 5.87
CA ALA A 61 -0.47 5.46 4.61
C ALA A 61 -1.44 5.98 3.54
N ALA A 62 -2.70 6.17 3.92
CA ALA A 62 -3.70 6.69 2.97
C ALA A 62 -3.32 8.08 2.47
N LYS A 63 -2.88 8.95 3.37
CA LYS A 63 -2.45 10.30 2.99
C LYS A 63 -1.24 10.27 2.07
N ASP A 64 -0.25 9.43 2.38
CA ASP A 64 0.96 9.32 1.56
C ASP A 64 0.63 8.89 0.14
N ILE A 65 -0.29 7.94 0.00
CA ILE A 65 -0.70 7.45 -1.32
C ILE A 65 -1.44 8.56 -2.08
N MET A 66 -2.36 9.25 -1.42
CA MET A 66 -3.12 10.32 -2.06
C MET A 66 -2.24 11.48 -2.49
N ASP A 67 -1.20 11.78 -1.74
CA ASP A 67 -0.29 12.89 -2.03
C ASP A 67 0.84 12.51 -3.00
N ALA A 68 1.01 11.22 -3.31
CA ALA A 68 2.12 10.77 -4.13
C ALA A 68 1.93 11.11 -5.60
N ASP A 69 3.04 11.40 -6.26
CA ASP A 69 3.07 11.61 -7.70
C ASP A 69 3.17 10.29 -8.47
N VAL A 70 3.79 9.28 -7.85
CA VAL A 70 4.02 7.98 -8.48
C VAL A 70 3.79 6.88 -7.44
N TRP A 71 3.12 5.81 -7.86
CA TRP A 71 2.93 4.60 -7.07
C TRP A 71 3.68 3.46 -7.74
N LEU A 72 4.57 2.80 -7.00
CA LEU A 72 5.26 1.59 -7.43
C LEU A 72 4.73 0.44 -6.60
N ILE A 73 3.91 -0.41 -7.21
CA ILE A 73 3.17 -1.45 -6.49
C ILE A 73 3.63 -2.83 -6.92
N GLY A 74 4.08 -3.61 -5.94
CA GLY A 74 4.34 -5.03 -6.14
C GLY A 74 3.32 -5.83 -5.36
N THR A 75 2.65 -6.78 -6.01
CA THR A 75 1.66 -7.62 -5.37
C THR A 75 1.67 -9.02 -5.99
N PRO A 76 1.59 -10.07 -5.16
CA PRO A 76 1.34 -11.39 -5.71
C PRO A 76 -0.08 -11.42 -6.27
N ILE A 77 -0.27 -12.23 -7.30
CA ILE A 77 -1.59 -12.41 -7.92
C ILE A 77 -2.11 -13.78 -7.51
N TYR A 78 -3.23 -13.78 -6.80
CA TYR A 78 -3.91 -14.99 -6.39
C TYR A 78 -5.16 -15.16 -7.24
N ASN A 79 -5.24 -16.22 -8.05
CA ASN A 79 -6.39 -16.46 -8.94
C ASN A 79 -6.71 -15.24 -9.82
N SER A 80 -5.69 -14.56 -10.31
CA SER A 80 -5.78 -13.37 -11.17
C SER A 80 -6.32 -12.13 -10.47
N PHE A 81 -6.35 -12.11 -9.14
CA PHE A 81 -6.77 -10.95 -8.37
C PHE A 81 -5.65 -10.43 -7.48
N PHE A 82 -5.76 -9.17 -7.12
CA PHE A 82 -4.88 -8.56 -6.12
C PHE A 82 -5.09 -9.24 -4.77
N SER A 83 -4.09 -9.12 -3.89
CA SER A 83 -4.26 -9.58 -2.52
C SER A 83 -5.39 -8.79 -1.83
N SER A 84 -6.05 -9.41 -0.86
CA SER A 84 -7.10 -8.75 -0.10
C SER A 84 -6.53 -7.56 0.71
N ALA A 85 -5.28 -7.67 1.15
CA ALA A 85 -4.63 -6.57 1.87
C ALA A 85 -4.48 -5.33 0.99
N LEU A 86 -4.10 -5.52 -0.27
CA LEU A 86 -3.95 -4.41 -1.21
C LEU A 86 -5.31 -3.82 -1.57
N LYS A 87 -6.31 -4.67 -1.78
CA LYS A 87 -7.67 -4.21 -2.03
C LYS A 87 -8.18 -3.37 -0.87
N ASN A 88 -7.94 -3.84 0.36
CA ASN A 88 -8.33 -3.10 1.56
C ASN A 88 -7.69 -1.70 1.60
N LEU A 89 -6.40 -1.62 1.26
CA LEU A 89 -5.71 -0.32 1.23
C LEU A 89 -6.34 0.62 0.21
N PHE A 90 -6.65 0.12 -0.98
CA PHE A 90 -7.25 0.96 -2.03
C PHE A 90 -8.68 1.41 -1.70
N GLU A 91 -9.39 0.71 -0.83
CA GLU A 91 -10.70 1.17 -0.40
C GLU A 91 -10.66 2.51 0.34
N TYR A 92 -9.52 2.84 0.97
CA TYR A 92 -9.32 4.14 1.60
C TYR A 92 -9.20 5.26 0.58
N ILE A 93 -8.74 4.94 -0.63
CA ILE A 93 -8.46 5.92 -1.68
C ILE A 93 -9.64 6.02 -2.67
N PHE A 94 -10.24 4.88 -3.01
CA PHE A 94 -11.30 4.78 -4.01
C PHE A 94 -12.50 4.01 -3.46
N PRO A 95 -13.15 4.48 -2.38
CA PRO A 95 -14.20 3.67 -1.75
C PRO A 95 -15.36 3.33 -2.68
N SER A 96 -15.79 4.28 -3.51
CA SER A 96 -16.91 4.05 -4.42
C SER A 96 -16.57 3.04 -5.52
N GLU A 97 -15.29 2.87 -5.84
CA GLU A 97 -14.85 1.93 -6.88
C GLU A 97 -14.88 0.48 -6.39
N PHE A 98 -14.69 0.27 -5.08
CA PHE A 98 -14.56 -1.07 -4.51
C PHE A 98 -15.78 -1.54 -3.74
N GLU A 99 -16.61 -0.62 -3.25
CA GLU A 99 -17.81 -0.98 -2.49
C GLU A 99 -18.87 -1.67 -3.36
N ASN A 100 -18.92 -1.32 -4.64
CA ASN A 100 -19.90 -1.84 -5.58
C ASN A 100 -19.34 -2.93 -6.50
N GLY A 101 -18.11 -3.25 -6.29
CA GLY A 101 -17.44 -4.28 -7.08
C GLY A 101 -17.26 -5.56 -6.30
#